data_a5857d4e2c06b7a153bbfd5f443b3d9f
#
_entry.id   a5857d4e2c06b7a153bbfd5f443b3d9f
#
_cell.length_a   1.000
_cell.length_b   1.000
_cell.length_c   1.000
_cell.angle_alpha   90.00
_cell.angle_beta   90.00
_cell.angle_gamma   90.00
#
_symmetry.space_group_name_H-M   'P 1'
#
loop_
_entity.id
_entity.type
_entity.pdbx_description
1 polymer ?
#
loop_
_entity_poly.entity_id
_entity_poly.type
_entity_poly.pdbx_seq_one_letter_code
_entity_poly.pdbx_strand_id
1 'polypeptide(L)'
;MNIGKYIFAQVIDFIPRYQFDKLVKKYKGDWHAKELTCYNQLLQLLFGQITGCDSLRDICMCLEAHNGILYHLGIRKYVTHSSLSRANENRDYHIYEELGMYLIGIVRPMYSNTKVAEITIDNVLYALDSTTISTSIVLAAWALGKYSKGAVKMHTLLDLRGSIPANIHITDGKWHDSNELDEIVPEPLAFYMMDKAYVDFLALFRFHKADAYWISRPKDNMRYEVIDHRHDFDPSTGICGDFTIKLTTHKSKKLYPEPIRMVTYHDSETGNDVEFITNNLEISALEVANLYRHRWDIEVFFYDKYIVMRSYPDCNTDNHGFTELLLR
;
A
#
# COMPACT_ATOMS: atom_id res chain seq x y z
N MET A 1 -22.72 -0.78 -20.59
CA MET A 1 -21.53 -0.58 -21.45
C MET A 1 -21.78 0.61 -22.36
N ASN A 2 -20.99 1.65 -22.29
CA ASN A 2 -21.11 2.80 -23.20
C ASN A 2 -20.50 2.42 -24.55
N ILE A 3 -21.34 1.97 -25.47
CA ILE A 3 -20.92 1.62 -26.85
C ILE A 3 -20.32 2.87 -27.49
N GLY A 4 -19.06 2.79 -27.99
CA GLY A 4 -18.38 3.86 -28.68
C GLY A 4 -17.51 4.80 -27.83
N LYS A 5 -17.38 4.58 -26.52
CA LYS A 5 -16.48 5.34 -25.65
C LYS A 5 -15.25 4.52 -25.31
N TYR A 6 -14.06 5.08 -25.49
CA TYR A 6 -12.80 4.41 -25.13
C TYR A 6 -12.76 4.01 -23.66
N ILE A 7 -12.14 2.87 -23.34
CA ILE A 7 -12.04 2.35 -21.96
C ILE A 7 -11.42 3.41 -21.03
N PHE A 8 -10.34 4.05 -21.42
CA PHE A 8 -9.73 5.12 -20.64
C PHE A 8 -10.73 6.23 -20.29
N ALA A 9 -11.53 6.66 -21.29
CA ALA A 9 -12.55 7.67 -21.07
C ALA A 9 -13.67 7.23 -20.12
N GLN A 10 -13.95 5.92 -20.05
CA GLN A 10 -14.89 5.37 -19.07
C GLN A 10 -14.28 5.34 -17.65
N VAL A 11 -12.98 5.04 -17.54
CA VAL A 11 -12.27 5.04 -16.24
C VAL A 11 -12.22 6.45 -15.64
N ILE A 12 -11.92 7.47 -16.44
CA ILE A 12 -11.84 8.84 -15.94
C ILE A 12 -13.19 9.44 -15.53
N ASP A 13 -14.32 8.87 -15.97
CA ASP A 13 -15.65 9.30 -15.51
C ASP A 13 -15.87 9.05 -14.00
N PHE A 14 -15.13 8.10 -13.40
CA PHE A 14 -15.17 7.88 -11.95
C PHE A 14 -14.44 8.97 -11.15
N ILE A 15 -13.64 9.83 -11.80
CA ILE A 15 -12.98 10.94 -11.11
C ILE A 15 -14.00 12.01 -10.74
N PRO A 16 -14.19 12.33 -9.46
CA PRO A 16 -15.18 13.30 -9.00
C PRO A 16 -14.71 14.73 -9.36
N ARG A 17 -15.00 15.18 -10.56
CA ARG A 17 -14.51 16.44 -11.13
C ARG A 17 -14.71 17.63 -10.22
N TYR A 18 -15.90 17.76 -9.64
CA TYR A 18 -16.21 18.85 -8.72
C TYR A 18 -15.28 18.89 -7.50
N GLN A 19 -15.02 17.72 -6.91
CA GLN A 19 -14.13 17.62 -5.76
C GLN A 19 -12.68 17.92 -6.15
N PHE A 20 -12.24 17.40 -7.30
CA PHE A 20 -10.91 17.72 -7.83
C PHE A 20 -10.73 19.22 -8.04
N ASP A 21 -11.69 19.89 -8.67
CA ASP A 21 -11.63 21.34 -8.94
C ASP A 21 -11.59 22.17 -7.64
N LYS A 22 -12.24 21.70 -6.55
CA LYS A 22 -12.10 22.31 -5.20
C LYS A 22 -10.66 22.22 -4.69
N LEU A 23 -10.02 21.04 -4.82
CA LEU A 23 -8.64 20.84 -4.39
C LEU A 23 -7.68 21.71 -5.20
N VAL A 24 -7.86 21.77 -6.54
CA VAL A 24 -7.06 22.64 -7.40
C VAL A 24 -7.16 24.10 -6.96
N LYS A 25 -8.36 24.57 -6.61
CA LYS A 25 -8.57 25.94 -6.08
C LYS A 25 -7.92 26.14 -4.72
N LYS A 26 -8.06 25.17 -3.79
CA LYS A 26 -7.49 25.20 -2.44
C LYS A 26 -5.97 25.41 -2.51
N TYR A 27 -5.30 24.66 -3.37
CA TYR A 27 -3.84 24.67 -3.51
C TYR A 27 -3.34 25.57 -4.64
N LYS A 28 -4.22 26.33 -5.29
CA LYS A 28 -3.89 27.25 -6.41
C LYS A 28 -3.13 26.56 -7.55
N GLY A 29 -3.39 25.26 -7.79
CA GLY A 29 -2.61 24.43 -8.70
C GLY A 29 -2.63 24.88 -10.16
N ASP A 30 -3.69 25.55 -10.60
CA ASP A 30 -3.81 26.11 -11.95
C ASP A 30 -3.44 27.60 -12.03
N TRP A 31 -2.79 28.15 -10.98
CA TRP A 31 -2.32 29.55 -11.02
C TRP A 31 -1.34 29.72 -12.18
N HIS A 32 -1.65 30.63 -13.08
CA HIS A 32 -0.92 30.86 -14.35
C HIS A 32 -0.88 29.67 -15.34
N ALA A 33 -1.65 28.58 -15.14
CA ALA A 33 -1.72 27.51 -16.11
C ALA A 33 -2.53 27.92 -17.35
N LYS A 34 -1.89 27.95 -18.54
CA LYS A 34 -2.56 28.27 -19.80
C LYS A 34 -3.11 27.00 -20.49
N GLU A 35 -2.29 26.00 -20.69
CA GLU A 35 -2.63 24.79 -21.46
C GLU A 35 -2.65 23.53 -20.57
N LEU A 36 -1.63 23.38 -19.74
CA LEU A 36 -1.51 22.21 -18.85
C LEU A 36 -2.17 22.51 -17.50
N THR A 37 -3.48 22.28 -17.40
CA THR A 37 -4.19 22.32 -16.11
C THR A 37 -3.82 21.13 -15.23
N CYS A 38 -4.07 21.19 -13.91
CA CYS A 38 -3.91 20.07 -13.00
C CYS A 38 -4.70 18.84 -13.45
N TYR A 39 -5.90 19.05 -13.97
CA TYR A 39 -6.71 17.94 -14.50
C TYR A 39 -6.08 17.31 -15.74
N ASN A 40 -5.60 18.12 -16.69
CA ASN A 40 -4.92 17.58 -17.86
C ASN A 40 -3.62 16.84 -17.49
N GLN A 41 -2.90 17.32 -16.47
CA GLN A 41 -1.75 16.61 -15.90
C GLN A 41 -2.17 15.28 -15.29
N LEU A 42 -3.22 15.27 -14.45
CA LEU A 42 -3.75 14.03 -13.85
C LEU A 42 -4.08 12.99 -14.92
N LEU A 43 -4.80 13.39 -15.98
CA LEU A 43 -5.18 12.47 -17.05
C LEU A 43 -3.97 11.92 -17.81
N GLN A 44 -2.95 12.75 -18.09
CA GLN A 44 -1.74 12.28 -18.75
C GLN A 44 -0.94 11.31 -17.89
N LEU A 45 -0.83 11.58 -16.58
CA LEU A 45 -0.16 10.67 -15.65
C LEU A 45 -0.94 9.36 -15.48
N LEU A 46 -2.27 9.43 -15.36
CA LEU A 46 -3.12 8.23 -15.31
C LEU A 46 -3.02 7.41 -16.60
N PHE A 47 -3.01 8.08 -17.76
CA PHE A 47 -2.80 7.40 -19.03
C PHE A 47 -1.47 6.65 -19.03
N GLY A 48 -0.38 7.32 -18.66
CA GLY A 48 0.93 6.69 -18.57
C GLY A 48 0.96 5.51 -17.58
N GLN A 49 0.30 5.67 -16.44
CA GLN A 49 0.21 4.63 -15.41
C GLN A 49 -0.56 3.39 -15.92
N ILE A 50 -1.71 3.60 -16.57
CA ILE A 50 -2.57 2.52 -17.06
C ILE A 50 -1.96 1.83 -18.28
N THR A 51 -1.24 2.57 -19.13
CA THR A 51 -0.59 2.01 -20.34
C THR A 51 0.81 1.47 -20.08
N GLY A 52 1.30 1.55 -18.85
CA GLY A 52 2.63 1.03 -18.48
C GLY A 52 3.80 1.83 -19.06
N CYS A 53 3.65 3.15 -19.23
CA CYS A 53 4.76 4.00 -19.67
C CYS A 53 5.83 4.13 -18.57
N ASP A 54 7.11 3.97 -18.94
CA ASP A 54 8.26 3.97 -18.06
C ASP A 54 8.69 5.35 -17.58
N SER A 55 8.39 6.37 -18.37
CA SER A 55 8.88 7.70 -18.13
C SER A 55 7.89 8.77 -18.61
N LEU A 56 8.05 10.00 -18.09
CA LEU A 56 7.30 11.15 -18.62
C LEU A 56 7.55 11.39 -20.13
N ARG A 57 8.70 10.95 -20.64
CA ARG A 57 9.02 11.03 -22.07
C ARG A 57 8.17 10.05 -22.86
N ASP A 58 8.02 8.82 -22.37
CA ASP A 58 7.21 7.81 -23.02
C ASP A 58 5.72 8.19 -23.01
N ILE A 59 5.24 8.74 -21.90
CA ILE A 59 3.89 9.30 -21.83
C ILE A 59 3.68 10.34 -22.95
N CYS A 60 4.61 11.29 -23.08
CA CYS A 60 4.51 12.32 -24.09
C CYS A 60 4.56 11.75 -25.51
N MET A 61 5.45 10.77 -25.77
CA MET A 61 5.54 10.10 -27.08
C MET A 61 4.27 9.31 -27.41
N CYS A 62 3.75 8.54 -26.47
CA CYS A 62 2.50 7.80 -26.67
C CYS A 62 1.31 8.74 -26.95
N LEU A 63 1.18 9.82 -26.18
CA LEU A 63 0.09 10.79 -26.39
C LEU A 63 0.24 11.55 -27.70
N GLU A 64 1.48 11.84 -28.15
CA GLU A 64 1.74 12.46 -29.44
C GLU A 64 1.36 11.54 -30.60
N ALA A 65 1.72 10.25 -30.51
CA ALA A 65 1.33 9.26 -31.50
C ALA A 65 -0.19 9.11 -31.63
N HIS A 66 -0.94 9.33 -30.52
CA HIS A 66 -2.39 9.25 -30.48
C HIS A 66 -3.09 10.63 -30.54
N ASN A 67 -2.42 11.66 -31.04
CA ASN A 67 -2.94 13.04 -31.03
C ASN A 67 -4.36 13.19 -31.63
N GLY A 68 -4.69 12.39 -32.61
CA GLY A 68 -6.01 12.43 -33.28
C GLY A 68 -7.19 11.98 -32.38
N ILE A 69 -6.94 11.26 -31.29
CA ILE A 69 -7.98 10.72 -30.42
C ILE A 69 -7.95 11.30 -28.99
N LEU A 70 -7.02 12.21 -28.67
CA LEU A 70 -6.88 12.77 -27.32
C LEU A 70 -8.16 13.36 -26.78
N TYR A 71 -8.93 14.04 -27.62
CA TYR A 71 -10.23 14.61 -27.26
C TYR A 71 -11.20 13.52 -26.73
N HIS A 72 -11.22 12.36 -27.39
CA HIS A 72 -12.05 11.23 -26.98
C HIS A 72 -11.57 10.55 -25.70
N LEU A 73 -10.30 10.76 -25.34
CA LEU A 73 -9.71 10.33 -24.07
C LEU A 73 -9.93 11.35 -22.94
N GLY A 74 -10.59 12.48 -23.22
CA GLY A 74 -10.76 13.57 -22.25
C GLY A 74 -9.49 14.42 -22.06
N ILE A 75 -8.41 14.12 -22.80
CA ILE A 75 -7.15 14.85 -22.75
C ILE A 75 -7.23 16.01 -23.75
N ARG A 76 -7.19 17.24 -23.24
CA ARG A 76 -7.34 18.42 -24.10
C ARG A 76 -6.25 18.54 -25.17
N LYS A 77 -4.98 18.28 -24.74
CA LYS A 77 -3.80 18.37 -25.60
C LYS A 77 -2.65 17.66 -24.89
N TYR A 78 -1.81 16.95 -25.63
CA TYR A 78 -0.53 16.51 -25.09
C TYR A 78 0.41 17.71 -24.90
N VAL A 79 1.35 17.58 -24.01
CA VAL A 79 2.34 18.63 -23.74
C VAL A 79 3.75 18.05 -23.85
N THR A 80 4.72 18.93 -23.99
CA THR A 80 6.13 18.51 -24.03
C THR A 80 6.57 17.94 -22.70
N HIS A 81 7.51 17.00 -22.73
CA HIS A 81 8.15 16.41 -21.55
C HIS A 81 8.57 17.49 -20.53
N SER A 82 9.22 18.57 -20.98
CA SER A 82 9.66 19.66 -20.11
C SER A 82 8.52 20.40 -19.42
N SER A 83 7.35 20.50 -20.07
CA SER A 83 6.16 21.11 -19.47
C SER A 83 5.54 20.21 -18.41
N LEU A 84 5.45 18.90 -18.68
CA LEU A 84 4.93 17.91 -17.73
C LEU A 84 5.86 17.77 -16.50
N SER A 85 7.19 17.74 -16.75
CA SER A 85 8.19 17.69 -15.68
C SER A 85 8.10 18.91 -14.76
N ARG A 86 8.03 20.13 -15.33
CA ARG A 86 7.87 21.35 -14.52
C ARG A 86 6.55 21.39 -13.77
N ALA A 87 5.48 20.85 -14.32
CA ALA A 87 4.22 20.75 -13.61
C ALA A 87 4.31 19.82 -12.41
N ASN A 88 5.00 18.66 -12.55
CA ASN A 88 5.24 17.72 -11.44
C ASN A 88 6.13 18.34 -10.35
N GLU A 89 7.10 19.15 -10.72
CA GLU A 89 8.02 19.80 -9.78
C GLU A 89 7.35 20.93 -8.97
N ASN A 90 6.51 21.72 -9.61
CA ASN A 90 6.02 22.99 -9.03
C ASN A 90 4.60 22.92 -8.47
N ARG A 91 3.82 21.90 -8.81
CA ARG A 91 2.46 21.75 -8.30
C ARG A 91 2.44 21.09 -6.95
N ASP A 92 1.54 21.56 -6.12
CA ASP A 92 1.33 20.99 -4.79
C ASP A 92 0.77 19.57 -4.91
N TYR A 93 1.49 18.59 -4.39
CA TYR A 93 1.12 17.18 -4.44
C TYR A 93 -0.14 16.86 -3.63
N HIS A 94 -0.48 17.66 -2.63
CA HIS A 94 -1.68 17.47 -1.81
C HIS A 94 -2.98 17.51 -2.65
N ILE A 95 -2.95 18.12 -3.85
CA ILE A 95 -4.08 18.07 -4.77
C ILE A 95 -4.45 16.62 -5.11
N TYR A 96 -3.43 15.81 -5.36
CA TYR A 96 -3.58 14.41 -5.79
C TYR A 96 -3.72 13.47 -4.59
N GLU A 97 -3.03 13.76 -3.50
CA GLU A 97 -3.11 13.03 -2.24
C GLU A 97 -4.53 13.11 -1.65
N GLU A 98 -5.07 14.31 -1.48
CA GLU A 98 -6.43 14.49 -0.95
C GLU A 98 -7.51 13.93 -1.90
N LEU A 99 -7.27 13.95 -3.22
CA LEU A 99 -8.14 13.26 -4.16
C LEU A 99 -8.11 11.74 -3.94
N GLY A 100 -6.93 11.17 -3.77
CA GLY A 100 -6.75 9.75 -3.49
C GLY A 100 -7.46 9.34 -2.21
N MET A 101 -7.26 10.08 -1.13
CA MET A 101 -7.93 9.85 0.16
C MET A 101 -9.45 9.97 0.06
N TYR A 102 -9.94 10.94 -0.73
CA TYR A 102 -11.38 11.09 -1.00
C TYR A 102 -11.96 9.87 -1.74
N LEU A 103 -11.25 9.37 -2.77
CA LEU A 103 -11.66 8.17 -3.50
C LEU A 103 -11.65 6.91 -2.63
N ILE A 104 -10.62 6.75 -1.80
CA ILE A 104 -10.54 5.67 -0.81
C ILE A 104 -11.76 5.70 0.11
N GLY A 105 -12.15 6.87 0.60
CA GLY A 105 -13.33 7.05 1.45
C GLY A 105 -14.64 6.65 0.77
N ILE A 106 -14.75 6.77 -0.55
CA ILE A 106 -15.91 6.31 -1.32
C ILE A 106 -15.88 4.79 -1.54
N VAL A 107 -14.73 4.25 -1.87
CA VAL A 107 -14.60 2.87 -2.34
C VAL A 107 -14.57 1.87 -1.17
N ARG A 108 -13.87 2.16 -0.08
CA ARG A 108 -13.79 1.24 1.08
C ARG A 108 -15.14 0.74 1.60
N PRO A 109 -16.17 1.58 1.79
CA PRO A 109 -17.49 1.11 2.25
C PRO A 109 -18.14 0.10 1.30
N MET A 110 -17.86 0.15 0.00
CA MET A 110 -18.43 -0.77 -0.99
C MET A 110 -17.95 -2.21 -0.78
N TYR A 111 -16.79 -2.38 -0.16
CA TYR A 111 -16.14 -3.68 0.11
C TYR A 111 -16.24 -4.10 1.57
N SER A 112 -16.97 -3.36 2.42
CA SER A 112 -17.07 -3.63 3.86
C SER A 112 -17.56 -5.04 4.20
N ASN A 113 -18.40 -5.63 3.34
CA ASN A 113 -18.96 -6.96 3.50
C ASN A 113 -18.21 -8.04 2.68
N THR A 114 -17.12 -7.70 2.01
CA THR A 114 -16.34 -8.67 1.26
C THR A 114 -15.53 -9.53 2.23
N LYS A 115 -15.64 -10.85 2.09
CA LYS A 115 -14.87 -11.80 2.88
C LYS A 115 -13.50 -12.01 2.26
N VAL A 116 -12.48 -12.08 3.11
CA VAL A 116 -11.15 -12.53 2.69
C VAL A 116 -11.15 -14.06 2.63
N ALA A 117 -10.57 -14.63 1.59
CA ALA A 117 -10.55 -16.08 1.39
C ALA A 117 -9.92 -16.79 2.61
N GLU A 118 -10.47 -17.94 2.99
CA GLU A 118 -9.97 -18.80 4.06
C GLU A 118 -9.97 -18.16 5.48
N ILE A 119 -10.51 -16.96 5.64
CA ILE A 119 -10.64 -16.29 6.93
C ILE A 119 -12.08 -16.39 7.42
N THR A 120 -12.24 -16.81 8.67
CA THR A 120 -13.56 -17.03 9.29
C THR A 120 -14.08 -15.84 10.09
N ILE A 121 -13.20 -14.95 10.52
CA ILE A 121 -13.56 -13.76 11.29
C ILE A 121 -14.09 -12.65 10.40
N ASP A 122 -15.09 -11.91 10.90
CA ASP A 122 -15.72 -10.80 10.18
C ASP A 122 -15.09 -9.42 10.50
N ASN A 123 -13.94 -9.42 11.14
CA ASN A 123 -13.21 -8.21 11.54
C ASN A 123 -12.58 -7.50 10.33
N VAL A 124 -12.24 -6.24 10.51
CA VAL A 124 -11.42 -5.52 9.54
C VAL A 124 -10.00 -6.07 9.56
N LEU A 125 -9.46 -6.34 8.39
CA LEU A 125 -8.14 -6.94 8.21
C LEU A 125 -7.22 -5.99 7.45
N TYR A 126 -6.12 -5.61 8.08
CA TYR A 126 -5.12 -4.73 7.50
C TYR A 126 -3.78 -5.44 7.34
N ALA A 127 -3.18 -5.33 6.15
CA ALA A 127 -1.77 -5.59 5.96
C ALA A 127 -0.98 -4.28 5.95
N LEU A 128 0.10 -4.22 6.71
CA LEU A 128 1.00 -3.06 6.76
C LEU A 128 2.38 -3.46 6.22
N ASP A 129 2.82 -2.76 5.20
CA ASP A 129 4.16 -2.92 4.66
C ASP A 129 4.65 -1.64 3.97
N SER A 130 5.92 -1.61 3.61
CA SER A 130 6.54 -0.49 2.91
C SER A 130 7.29 -0.94 1.68
N THR A 131 7.26 -0.11 0.66
CA THR A 131 8.08 -0.29 -0.52
C THR A 131 9.02 0.89 -0.71
N THR A 132 10.25 0.62 -1.17
CA THR A 132 11.28 1.64 -1.39
C THR A 132 11.43 1.91 -2.87
N ILE A 133 11.18 3.15 -3.27
CA ILE A 133 11.32 3.63 -4.64
C ILE A 133 12.66 4.39 -4.74
N SER A 134 13.60 3.84 -5.51
CA SER A 134 14.88 4.51 -5.76
C SER A 134 14.64 5.75 -6.64
N THR A 135 15.22 6.87 -6.25
CA THR A 135 15.14 8.13 -7.01
C THR A 135 16.50 8.81 -7.13
N SER A 136 16.61 9.79 -8.00
CA SER A 136 17.81 10.62 -8.08
C SER A 136 17.80 11.66 -6.96
N ILE A 137 18.92 11.83 -6.24
CA ILE A 137 19.09 12.89 -5.24
C ILE A 137 18.84 14.29 -5.84
N VAL A 138 19.14 14.46 -7.13
CA VAL A 138 18.92 15.73 -7.84
C VAL A 138 17.43 16.06 -7.96
N LEU A 139 16.58 15.02 -8.06
CA LEU A 139 15.14 15.17 -8.20
C LEU A 139 14.42 15.33 -6.85
N ALA A 140 15.00 14.77 -5.78
CA ALA A 140 14.40 14.81 -4.46
C ALA A 140 15.48 14.96 -3.39
N ALA A 141 15.98 16.18 -3.19
CA ALA A 141 17.01 16.48 -2.23
C ALA A 141 16.64 16.13 -0.77
N TRP A 142 15.34 16.08 -0.47
CA TRP A 142 14.80 15.67 0.83
C TRP A 142 14.74 14.15 1.00
N ALA A 143 14.68 13.39 -0.10
CA ALA A 143 14.51 11.94 -0.09
C ALA A 143 15.87 11.24 0.03
N LEU A 144 16.45 11.29 1.22
CA LEU A 144 17.74 10.66 1.50
C LEU A 144 17.56 9.15 1.70
N GLY A 145 18.20 8.36 0.83
CA GLY A 145 18.30 6.92 0.96
C GLY A 145 19.59 6.46 1.64
N LYS A 146 19.74 5.15 1.78
CA LYS A 146 21.00 4.55 2.21
C LYS A 146 22.09 4.78 1.16
N TYR A 147 23.35 4.90 1.59
CA TYR A 147 24.53 5.05 0.73
C TYR A 147 24.50 6.27 -0.21
N SER A 148 23.98 7.41 0.26
CA SER A 148 23.94 8.68 -0.53
C SER A 148 23.17 8.56 -1.85
N LYS A 149 22.26 7.60 -1.98
CA LYS A 149 21.29 7.51 -3.07
C LYS A 149 19.96 8.12 -2.62
N GLY A 150 19.24 8.75 -3.52
CA GLY A 150 17.87 9.19 -3.25
C GLY A 150 16.96 7.97 -3.16
N ALA A 151 16.07 7.96 -2.17
CA ALA A 151 15.03 6.94 -2.04
C ALA A 151 13.82 7.51 -1.33
N VAL A 152 12.66 7.22 -1.87
CA VAL A 152 11.35 7.49 -1.25
C VAL A 152 10.81 6.17 -0.74
N LYS A 153 10.28 6.16 0.48
CA LYS A 153 9.63 5.00 1.05
C LYS A 153 8.12 5.27 1.12
N MET A 154 7.33 4.36 0.59
CA MET A 154 5.88 4.42 0.63
C MET A 154 5.38 3.33 1.58
N HIS A 155 4.86 3.76 2.73
CA HIS A 155 4.19 2.90 3.69
C HIS A 155 2.72 2.81 3.31
N THR A 156 2.19 1.62 3.29
CA THR A 156 0.81 1.36 2.91
C THR A 156 0.12 0.52 3.96
N LEU A 157 -1.01 0.99 4.44
CA LEU A 157 -1.96 0.20 5.21
C LEU A 157 -3.05 -0.27 4.25
N LEU A 158 -3.08 -1.56 3.93
CA LEU A 158 -3.98 -2.16 2.94
C LEU A 158 -5.17 -2.83 3.65
N ASP A 159 -6.39 -2.42 3.34
CA ASP A 159 -7.62 -3.14 3.73
C ASP A 159 -7.78 -4.35 2.82
N LEU A 160 -7.64 -5.55 3.37
CA LEU A 160 -7.64 -6.79 2.60
C LEU A 160 -9.00 -7.17 2.03
N ARG A 161 -10.11 -6.61 2.55
CA ARG A 161 -11.46 -6.91 2.07
C ARG A 161 -11.72 -6.46 0.63
N GLY A 162 -10.93 -5.58 0.09
CA GLY A 162 -11.04 -5.15 -1.31
C GLY A 162 -9.69 -4.81 -1.93
N SER A 163 -8.58 -5.15 -1.22
CA SER A 163 -7.21 -4.75 -1.60
C SER A 163 -7.11 -3.25 -1.86
N ILE A 164 -7.73 -2.45 -0.97
CA ILE A 164 -7.79 -1.00 -1.08
C ILE A 164 -6.90 -0.37 -0.03
N PRO A 165 -6.00 0.55 -0.38
CA PRO A 165 -5.24 1.28 0.62
C PRO A 165 -6.17 2.02 1.58
N ALA A 166 -6.00 1.81 2.88
CA ALA A 166 -6.67 2.58 3.92
C ALA A 166 -5.88 3.84 4.26
N ASN A 167 -4.55 3.74 4.18
CA ASN A 167 -3.63 4.86 4.34
C ASN A 167 -2.38 4.65 3.46
N ILE A 168 -1.83 5.75 2.95
CA ILE A 168 -0.54 5.79 2.26
C ILE A 168 0.25 6.95 2.85
N HIS A 169 1.44 6.65 3.38
CA HIS A 169 2.35 7.65 3.92
C HIS A 169 3.70 7.59 3.20
N ILE A 170 4.19 8.72 2.75
CA ILE A 170 5.42 8.84 1.96
C ILE A 170 6.49 9.50 2.81
N THR A 171 7.63 8.81 2.98
CA THR A 171 8.75 9.25 3.78
C THR A 171 10.06 9.19 2.99
N ASP A 172 11.14 9.69 3.57
CA ASP A 172 12.47 9.42 3.04
C ASP A 172 12.88 7.95 3.25
N GLY A 173 13.86 7.49 2.48
CA GLY A 173 14.30 6.09 2.53
C GLY A 173 15.04 5.69 3.81
N LYS A 174 15.28 6.62 4.74
CA LYS A 174 15.89 6.37 6.06
C LYS A 174 14.87 6.18 7.17
N TRP A 175 13.62 6.55 6.93
CA TRP A 175 12.54 6.38 7.89
C TRP A 175 12.41 4.93 8.33
N HIS A 176 12.39 4.69 9.63
CA HIS A 176 12.26 3.35 10.18
C HIS A 176 10.81 2.85 10.08
N ASP A 177 10.62 1.60 9.63
CA ASP A 177 9.27 1.01 9.48
C ASP A 177 8.48 1.04 10.78
N SER A 178 9.12 0.81 11.92
CA SER A 178 8.45 0.85 13.23
C SER A 178 7.86 2.21 13.60
N ASN A 179 8.40 3.32 13.05
CA ASN A 179 7.85 4.65 13.33
C ASN A 179 6.49 4.85 12.64
N GLU A 180 6.23 4.09 11.57
CA GLU A 180 4.95 4.17 10.86
C GLU A 180 3.77 3.76 11.76
N LEU A 181 4.00 2.89 12.72
CA LEU A 181 2.94 2.52 13.67
C LEU A 181 2.42 3.73 14.47
N ASP A 182 3.25 4.75 14.68
CA ASP A 182 2.85 5.94 15.44
C ASP A 182 1.91 6.86 14.63
N GLU A 183 1.99 6.78 13.31
CA GLU A 183 1.11 7.53 12.40
C GLU A 183 -0.27 6.86 12.21
N ILE A 184 -0.40 5.58 12.57
CA ILE A 184 -1.66 4.83 12.44
C ILE A 184 -2.49 5.02 13.71
N VAL A 185 -3.73 5.46 13.55
CA VAL A 185 -4.74 5.41 14.61
C VAL A 185 -5.37 4.02 14.60
N PRO A 186 -5.16 3.18 15.63
CA PRO A 186 -5.69 1.82 15.65
C PRO A 186 -7.22 1.83 15.67
N GLU A 187 -7.83 1.06 14.79
CA GLU A 187 -9.27 0.82 14.74
C GLU A 187 -9.62 -0.34 15.68
N PRO A 188 -10.53 -0.16 16.65
CA PRO A 188 -10.90 -1.22 17.60
C PRO A 188 -11.38 -2.48 16.87
N LEU A 189 -11.00 -3.63 17.38
CA LEU A 189 -11.32 -4.97 16.86
C LEU A 189 -10.72 -5.29 15.48
N ALA A 190 -10.00 -4.37 14.85
CA ALA A 190 -9.30 -4.66 13.58
C ALA A 190 -8.02 -5.46 13.83
N PHE A 191 -7.65 -6.29 12.86
CA PHE A 191 -6.39 -7.03 12.84
C PHE A 191 -5.37 -6.36 11.93
N TYR A 192 -4.15 -6.21 12.41
CA TYR A 192 -3.03 -5.60 11.69
C TYR A 192 -1.91 -6.63 11.51
N MET A 193 -1.75 -7.12 10.28
CA MET A 193 -0.65 -8.02 9.91
C MET A 193 0.55 -7.21 9.43
N MET A 194 1.72 -7.45 10.01
CA MET A 194 2.93 -6.69 9.72
C MET A 194 4.20 -7.56 9.83
N ASP A 195 5.25 -7.17 9.12
CA ASP A 195 6.55 -7.86 9.22
C ASP A 195 7.26 -7.54 10.54
N LYS A 196 8.25 -8.37 10.90
CA LYS A 196 9.06 -8.21 12.13
C LYS A 196 9.80 -6.86 12.23
N ALA A 197 10.00 -6.17 11.10
CA ALA A 197 10.60 -4.83 11.07
C ALA A 197 9.76 -3.80 11.82
N TYR A 198 8.43 -3.96 11.82
CA TYR A 198 7.48 -3.09 12.52
C TYR A 198 7.38 -3.35 14.01
N VAL A 199 7.92 -4.45 14.53
CA VAL A 199 7.78 -4.80 15.95
C VAL A 199 8.46 -3.74 16.84
N ASP A 200 7.65 -2.86 17.41
CA ASP A 200 7.99 -1.95 18.50
C ASP A 200 6.99 -2.16 19.63
N PHE A 201 7.45 -2.62 20.79
CA PHE A 201 6.56 -3.00 21.89
C PHE A 201 5.79 -1.83 22.49
N LEU A 202 6.29 -0.59 22.40
CA LEU A 202 5.54 0.57 22.86
C LEU A 202 4.36 0.86 21.91
N ALA A 203 4.63 0.88 20.61
CA ALA A 203 3.61 1.08 19.60
C ALA A 203 2.58 -0.07 19.62
N LEU A 204 3.03 -1.34 19.67
CA LEU A 204 2.13 -2.50 19.76
C LEU A 204 1.25 -2.48 21.01
N PHE A 205 1.75 -1.97 22.13
CA PHE A 205 0.95 -1.82 23.35
C PHE A 205 -0.12 -0.71 23.20
N ARG A 206 0.15 0.30 22.38
CA ARG A 206 -0.87 1.30 22.02
C ARG A 206 -2.02 0.68 21.22
N PHE A 207 -1.71 -0.22 20.28
CA PHE A 207 -2.73 -1.01 19.57
C PHE A 207 -3.54 -1.88 20.53
N HIS A 208 -2.86 -2.60 21.43
CA HIS A 208 -3.52 -3.42 22.45
C HIS A 208 -4.49 -2.59 23.31
N LYS A 209 -4.07 -1.42 23.78
CA LYS A 209 -4.92 -0.51 24.57
C LYS A 209 -6.09 0.10 23.80
N ALA A 210 -6.04 0.11 22.50
CA ALA A 210 -7.10 0.55 21.62
C ALA A 210 -8.05 -0.60 21.22
N ASP A 211 -7.94 -1.76 21.87
CA ASP A 211 -8.69 -2.99 21.55
C ASP A 211 -8.47 -3.46 20.10
N ALA A 212 -7.32 -3.12 19.51
CA ALA A 212 -6.91 -3.58 18.19
C ALA A 212 -5.97 -4.77 18.30
N TYR A 213 -6.06 -5.68 17.35
CA TYR A 213 -5.24 -6.88 17.30
C TYR A 213 -4.11 -6.72 16.30
N TRP A 214 -2.96 -7.28 16.62
CA TRP A 214 -1.81 -7.30 15.73
C TRP A 214 -1.22 -8.71 15.63
N ILE A 215 -0.69 -9.04 14.46
CA ILE A 215 0.02 -10.30 14.20
C ILE A 215 1.32 -9.96 13.50
N SER A 216 2.44 -10.49 14.01
CA SER A 216 3.76 -10.31 13.42
C SER A 216 4.64 -11.54 13.64
N ARG A 217 5.81 -11.54 13.03
CA ARG A 217 6.87 -12.49 13.39
C ARG A 217 7.70 -11.93 14.54
N PRO A 218 8.21 -12.76 15.47
CA PRO A 218 9.10 -12.29 16.52
C PRO A 218 10.42 -11.78 15.91
N LYS A 219 11.04 -10.81 16.58
CA LYS A 219 12.43 -10.43 16.28
C LYS A 219 13.37 -11.52 16.83
N ASP A 220 14.45 -11.80 16.11
CA ASP A 220 15.42 -12.86 16.44
C ASP A 220 16.07 -12.65 17.82
N ASN A 221 16.11 -11.42 18.31
CA ASN A 221 16.64 -11.05 19.62
C ASN A 221 15.58 -10.92 20.73
N MET A 222 14.32 -11.30 20.47
CA MET A 222 13.25 -11.26 21.45
C MET A 222 13.55 -12.22 22.60
N ARG A 223 13.39 -11.74 23.84
CA ARG A 223 13.57 -12.56 25.06
C ARG A 223 12.24 -12.66 25.79
N TYR A 224 11.82 -13.87 26.03
CA TYR A 224 10.54 -14.18 26.67
C TYR A 224 10.64 -15.43 27.56
N GLU A 225 9.64 -15.63 28.39
CA GLU A 225 9.38 -16.87 29.11
C GLU A 225 7.99 -17.37 28.72
N VAL A 226 7.86 -18.68 28.60
CA VAL A 226 6.56 -19.34 28.38
C VAL A 226 5.90 -19.44 29.73
N ILE A 227 4.67 -18.91 29.84
CA ILE A 227 3.88 -18.93 31.09
C ILE A 227 2.72 -19.92 31.02
N ASP A 228 2.29 -20.29 29.81
CA ASP A 228 1.24 -21.27 29.61
C ASP A 228 1.39 -21.97 28.26
N HIS A 229 1.01 -23.28 28.23
CA HIS A 229 0.96 -24.10 27.01
C HIS A 229 -0.50 -24.35 26.66
N ARG A 230 -0.89 -23.90 25.48
CA ARG A 230 -2.24 -24.12 24.94
C ARG A 230 -2.23 -25.38 24.10
N HIS A 231 -3.21 -26.24 24.31
CA HIS A 231 -3.31 -27.54 23.61
C HIS A 231 -4.55 -27.66 22.73
N ASP A 232 -5.29 -26.57 22.57
CA ASP A 232 -6.53 -26.53 21.78
C ASP A 232 -6.22 -26.23 20.29
N PHE A 233 -5.47 -27.16 19.66
CA PHE A 233 -5.20 -27.11 18.23
C PHE A 233 -5.06 -28.52 17.65
N ASP A 234 -5.35 -28.67 16.34
CA ASP A 234 -5.14 -29.90 15.60
C ASP A 234 -3.75 -29.89 14.93
N PRO A 235 -2.81 -30.78 15.33
CA PRO A 235 -1.49 -30.87 14.72
C PRO A 235 -1.52 -31.17 13.20
N SER A 236 -2.60 -31.83 12.71
CA SER A 236 -2.73 -32.12 11.29
C SER A 236 -2.84 -30.86 10.42
N THR A 237 -3.17 -29.73 11.02
CA THR A 237 -3.24 -28.41 10.35
C THR A 237 -1.89 -27.73 10.14
N GLY A 238 -0.80 -28.35 10.62
CA GLY A 238 0.53 -27.76 10.60
C GLY A 238 0.88 -26.94 11.83
N ILE A 239 -0.05 -26.75 12.78
CA ILE A 239 0.27 -26.08 14.06
C ILE A 239 1.10 -27.02 14.94
N CYS A 240 2.31 -26.56 15.32
CA CYS A 240 3.25 -27.31 16.14
C CYS A 240 3.32 -26.82 17.59
N GLY A 241 2.85 -25.60 17.85
CA GLY A 241 2.85 -25.04 19.19
C GLY A 241 1.94 -23.83 19.33
N ASP A 242 1.40 -23.66 20.51
CA ASP A 242 0.59 -22.51 20.91
C ASP A 242 0.88 -22.17 22.37
N PHE A 243 1.44 -21.01 22.61
CA PHE A 243 1.99 -20.62 23.90
C PHE A 243 1.51 -19.23 24.29
N THR A 244 1.31 -19.03 25.59
CA THR A 244 1.23 -17.71 26.18
C THR A 244 2.61 -17.37 26.75
N ILE A 245 3.16 -16.22 26.35
CA ILE A 245 4.50 -15.79 26.72
C ILE A 245 4.49 -14.42 27.41
N LYS A 246 5.52 -14.15 28.19
CA LYS A 246 5.82 -12.82 28.73
C LYS A 246 7.22 -12.38 28.35
N LEU A 247 7.35 -11.10 28.02
CA LEU A 247 8.65 -10.49 27.73
C LEU A 247 9.49 -10.40 29.00
N THR A 248 10.79 -10.74 28.92
CA THR A 248 11.65 -10.85 30.12
C THR A 248 12.66 -9.73 30.23
N THR A 249 13.06 -9.06 29.14
CA THR A 249 14.03 -7.96 29.28
C THR A 249 13.39 -6.77 30.01
N HIS A 250 14.17 -6.09 30.84
CA HIS A 250 13.69 -4.96 31.63
C HIS A 250 12.98 -3.88 30.77
N LYS A 251 13.53 -3.58 29.59
CA LYS A 251 12.96 -2.59 28.67
C LYS A 251 11.65 -3.10 28.07
N SER A 252 11.64 -4.28 27.45
CA SER A 252 10.46 -4.80 26.77
C SER A 252 9.30 -5.08 27.71
N LYS A 253 9.56 -5.63 28.90
CA LYS A 253 8.57 -5.86 29.95
C LYS A 253 7.88 -4.56 30.42
N LYS A 254 8.62 -3.45 30.46
CA LYS A 254 8.07 -2.15 30.81
C LYS A 254 7.20 -1.57 29.67
N LEU A 255 7.61 -1.77 28.41
CA LEU A 255 6.93 -1.25 27.25
C LEU A 255 5.66 -2.05 26.90
N TYR A 256 5.67 -3.35 27.13
CA TYR A 256 4.54 -4.25 26.91
C TYR A 256 4.41 -5.21 28.10
N PRO A 257 3.64 -4.84 29.13
CA PRO A 257 3.54 -5.63 30.37
C PRO A 257 2.59 -6.84 30.28
N GLU A 258 1.70 -6.84 29.28
CA GLU A 258 0.67 -7.86 29.11
C GLU A 258 1.22 -9.14 28.47
N PRO A 259 0.56 -10.29 28.66
CA PRO A 259 0.89 -11.52 27.94
C PRO A 259 0.75 -11.36 26.41
N ILE A 260 1.58 -12.07 25.68
CA ILE A 260 1.56 -12.20 24.24
C ILE A 260 1.36 -13.68 23.91
N ARG A 261 0.60 -13.98 22.88
CA ARG A 261 0.48 -15.34 22.36
C ARG A 261 1.53 -15.59 21.29
N MET A 262 2.13 -16.77 21.29
CA MET A 262 3.05 -17.24 20.26
C MET A 262 2.52 -18.53 19.66
N VAL A 263 2.38 -18.56 18.36
CA VAL A 263 1.93 -19.72 17.58
C VAL A 263 3.07 -20.18 16.68
N THR A 264 3.37 -21.47 16.68
CA THR A 264 4.36 -22.09 15.80
C THR A 264 3.64 -22.91 14.74
N TYR A 265 3.93 -22.63 13.47
CA TYR A 265 3.36 -23.29 12.31
C TYR A 265 4.47 -23.94 11.48
N HIS A 266 4.30 -25.22 11.14
CA HIS A 266 5.16 -25.93 10.21
C HIS A 266 4.69 -25.72 8.77
N ASP A 267 5.48 -25.03 7.99
CA ASP A 267 5.21 -24.84 6.58
C ASP A 267 5.72 -26.06 5.79
N SER A 268 4.81 -26.88 5.32
CA SER A 268 5.11 -28.11 4.58
C SER A 268 5.74 -27.86 3.18
N GLU A 269 5.59 -26.67 2.61
CA GLU A 269 6.17 -26.31 1.32
C GLU A 269 7.67 -25.98 1.45
N THR A 270 8.01 -25.22 2.47
CA THR A 270 9.41 -24.82 2.74
C THR A 270 10.14 -25.75 3.71
N GLY A 271 9.41 -26.59 4.45
CA GLY A 271 9.93 -27.46 5.50
C GLY A 271 10.43 -26.72 6.75
N ASN A 272 10.06 -25.45 6.92
CA ASN A 272 10.49 -24.61 8.02
C ASN A 272 9.36 -24.34 9.03
N ASP A 273 9.75 -24.19 10.27
CA ASP A 273 8.83 -23.70 11.32
C ASP A 273 8.83 -22.17 11.33
N VAL A 274 7.63 -21.60 11.36
CA VAL A 274 7.40 -20.16 11.40
C VAL A 274 6.70 -19.81 12.70
N GLU A 275 7.23 -18.83 13.41
CA GLU A 275 6.64 -18.33 14.66
C GLU A 275 5.89 -17.03 14.42
N PHE A 276 4.70 -16.93 14.98
CA PHE A 276 3.86 -15.73 14.98
C PHE A 276 3.61 -15.27 16.41
N ILE A 277 3.59 -13.97 16.62
CA ILE A 277 3.22 -13.34 17.89
C ILE A 277 1.99 -12.46 17.69
N THR A 278 1.08 -12.47 18.66
CA THR A 278 -0.16 -11.71 18.63
C THR A 278 -0.65 -11.36 20.04
N ASN A 279 -1.41 -10.27 20.16
CA ASN A 279 -2.13 -9.96 21.40
C ASN A 279 -3.52 -10.60 21.44
N ASN A 280 -3.96 -11.29 20.39
CA ASN A 280 -5.24 -11.99 20.42
C ASN A 280 -5.08 -13.38 21.04
N LEU A 281 -5.78 -13.61 22.15
CA LEU A 281 -5.73 -14.88 22.89
C LEU A 281 -6.94 -15.79 22.57
N GLU A 282 -7.88 -15.37 21.71
CA GLU A 282 -9.19 -16.03 21.56
C GLU A 282 -9.31 -16.83 20.26
N ILE A 283 -8.86 -16.26 19.11
CA ILE A 283 -8.99 -16.94 17.81
C ILE A 283 -8.16 -18.25 17.80
N SER A 284 -8.50 -19.19 16.91
CA SER A 284 -7.74 -20.44 16.80
C SER A 284 -6.29 -20.20 16.36
N ALA A 285 -5.38 -21.11 16.69
CA ALA A 285 -3.97 -21.01 16.26
C ALA A 285 -3.84 -21.06 14.74
N LEU A 286 -4.66 -21.86 14.08
CA LEU A 286 -4.73 -21.93 12.62
C LEU A 286 -5.17 -20.59 12.01
N GLU A 287 -6.14 -19.90 12.62
CA GLU A 287 -6.59 -18.60 12.17
C GLU A 287 -5.47 -17.55 12.25
N VAL A 288 -4.63 -17.58 13.30
CA VAL A 288 -3.45 -16.71 13.41
C VAL A 288 -2.50 -16.92 12.22
N ALA A 289 -2.21 -18.17 11.86
CA ALA A 289 -1.34 -18.52 10.75
C ALA A 289 -1.96 -18.07 9.40
N ASN A 290 -3.25 -18.34 9.20
CA ASN A 290 -3.98 -17.93 8.00
C ASN A 290 -4.01 -16.40 7.84
N LEU A 291 -4.31 -15.66 8.91
CA LEU A 291 -4.28 -14.20 8.89
C LEU A 291 -2.89 -13.68 8.50
N TYR A 292 -1.83 -14.22 9.09
CA TYR A 292 -0.49 -13.75 8.76
C TYR A 292 -0.09 -14.05 7.31
N ARG A 293 -0.56 -15.15 6.73
CA ARG A 293 -0.32 -15.48 5.31
C ARG A 293 -0.85 -14.37 4.39
N HIS A 294 -2.01 -13.78 4.71
CA HIS A 294 -2.58 -12.66 3.96
C HIS A 294 -1.78 -11.35 4.07
N ARG A 295 -0.76 -11.26 4.94
CA ARG A 295 0.21 -10.17 4.87
C ARG A 295 0.86 -10.08 3.49
N TRP A 296 1.05 -11.22 2.82
CA TRP A 296 1.63 -11.26 1.48
C TRP A 296 0.80 -10.54 0.41
N ASP A 297 -0.49 -10.36 0.63
CA ASP A 297 -1.38 -9.70 -0.31
C ASP A 297 -0.97 -8.23 -0.57
N ILE A 298 -0.30 -7.59 0.39
CA ILE A 298 0.25 -6.23 0.17
C ILE A 298 1.48 -6.26 -0.75
N GLU A 299 2.26 -7.31 -0.74
CA GLU A 299 3.39 -7.47 -1.67
C GLU A 299 2.87 -7.70 -3.09
N VAL A 300 1.79 -8.49 -3.23
CA VAL A 300 1.08 -8.65 -4.51
C VAL A 300 0.50 -7.31 -4.97
N PHE A 301 -0.13 -6.55 -4.06
CA PHE A 301 -0.62 -5.20 -4.35
C PHE A 301 0.51 -4.28 -4.84
N PHE A 302 1.66 -4.28 -4.19
CA PHE A 302 2.82 -3.52 -4.66
C PHE A 302 3.30 -4.03 -6.02
N TYR A 303 3.42 -5.34 -6.21
CA TYR A 303 3.87 -5.93 -7.46
C TYR A 303 2.97 -5.54 -8.63
N ASP A 304 1.66 -5.67 -8.48
CA ASP A 304 0.69 -5.25 -9.49
C ASP A 304 0.77 -3.76 -9.81
N LYS A 305 1.01 -2.91 -8.80
CA LYS A 305 1.22 -1.47 -8.99
C LYS A 305 2.61 -1.16 -9.52
N TYR A 306 3.63 -1.95 -9.12
CA TYR A 306 5.01 -1.79 -9.60
C TYR A 306 5.21 -2.28 -11.03
N ILE A 307 4.51 -3.30 -11.49
CA ILE A 307 4.51 -3.66 -12.92
C ILE A 307 4.05 -2.47 -13.75
N VAL A 308 3.10 -1.71 -13.23
CA VAL A 308 2.65 -0.46 -13.86
C VAL A 308 3.66 0.69 -13.63
N MET A 309 4.55 0.64 -12.60
CA MET A 309 5.56 1.67 -12.30
C MET A 309 6.98 1.32 -12.78
N ARG A 310 7.28 0.04 -12.97
CA ARG A 310 8.52 -0.48 -13.54
C ARG A 310 8.18 -1.21 -14.82
N SER A 311 8.00 -0.50 -15.89
CA SER A 311 8.12 -1.15 -17.16
C SER A 311 9.59 -1.51 -17.37
N TYR A 312 9.77 -2.75 -17.52
CA TYR A 312 10.88 -3.55 -18.00
C TYR A 312 12.12 -2.82 -18.54
N PRO A 313 13.33 -3.10 -18.02
CA PRO A 313 14.58 -2.69 -18.66
C PRO A 313 14.81 -3.38 -20.03
N ASP A 314 14.04 -4.42 -20.39
CA ASP A 314 14.25 -5.24 -21.59
C ASP A 314 12.93 -5.70 -22.23
N CYS A 315 12.11 -4.74 -22.69
CA CYS A 315 11.03 -5.06 -23.61
C CYS A 315 11.13 -4.26 -24.91
N ASN A 316 11.95 -4.73 -25.79
CA ASN A 316 11.59 -4.79 -27.20
C ASN A 316 10.43 -5.80 -27.29
N THR A 317 9.29 -5.36 -27.73
CA THR A 317 8.06 -6.05 -28.15
C THR A 317 6.88 -6.01 -27.18
N ASP A 318 5.78 -5.42 -27.68
CA ASP A 318 4.36 -5.66 -27.39
C ASP A 318 3.59 -4.83 -26.36
N ASN A 319 4.08 -3.65 -25.94
CA ASN A 319 3.21 -2.67 -25.28
C ASN A 319 2.15 -2.04 -26.21
N HIS A 320 2.29 -2.22 -27.52
CA HIS A 320 1.29 -1.75 -28.50
C HIS A 320 -0.08 -2.43 -28.31
N GLY A 321 -0.12 -3.71 -27.94
CA GLY A 321 -1.36 -4.45 -27.80
C GLY A 321 -2.22 -3.98 -26.63
N PHE A 322 -1.61 -3.64 -25.48
CA PHE A 322 -2.35 -3.18 -24.31
C PHE A 322 -2.83 -1.73 -24.47
N THR A 323 -2.01 -0.89 -25.08
CA THR A 323 -2.39 0.48 -25.41
C THR A 323 -3.54 0.50 -26.42
N GLU A 324 -3.52 -0.37 -27.43
CA GLU A 324 -4.65 -0.54 -28.36
C GLU A 324 -5.93 -1.03 -27.68
N LEU A 325 -5.83 -1.94 -26.68
CA LEU A 325 -7.00 -2.43 -25.95
C LEU A 325 -7.67 -1.31 -25.13
N LEU A 326 -6.90 -0.41 -24.55
CA LEU A 326 -7.42 0.75 -23.79
C LEU A 326 -8.02 1.84 -24.70
N LEU A 327 -7.61 1.84 -25.96
CA LEU A 327 -8.07 2.78 -26.97
C LEU A 327 -9.21 2.24 -27.83
N ARG A 328 -9.63 1.01 -27.62
CA ARG A 328 -10.86 0.42 -28.20
C ARG A 328 -12.01 0.53 -27.20
#